data_b4b630e2ce47045a382fb6aee108cf80
#
_entry.id   b4b630e2ce47045a382fb6aee108cf80
#
_cell.length_a   1.000
_cell.length_b   1.000
_cell.length_c   1.000
_cell.angle_alpha   90.00
_cell.angle_beta   90.00
_cell.angle_gamma   90.00
#
_symmetry.space_group_name_H-M   'P 1'
#
loop_
_entity.id
_entity.type
_entity.pdbx_description
1 polymer ?
#
loop_
_entity_poly.entity_id
_entity_poly.type
_entity_poly.pdbx_seq_one_letter_code
_entity_poly.pdbx_strand_id
1 'polypeptide(L)'
;MDERKQRILRAIIEDYVKSAEPVGSRTIAKNYNLGISPATVRNEMSDLEELGYLEQPHTSAGRIPSAKGYRLYVDSMLSQQPVPLQDAEKIEMLWKHSNGSTSELFLNMAKLLSQVSHSMSLFLAPAHDRALIKYIHVLPLDSHQAIMVVITETGALDNELMYFGESISPELLQSLAMQFNNALQNVSIGHVTAEALGNLLIHMEGPQGILLILSVTLLRAINKRKLFYSVGTTALLNQPEFKSVEKVQPLLSLVEEQNQLGQLLKDDSPTPVKVKIGIENETEALQSMSVVQADFTNQDQPIGTLAILGPTRMEYGRIIGMLSHMKHIMETMVKEQNRKGI
;
A
#
# COMPACT_ATOMS: atom_id res chain seq x y z
N MET A 1 31.45 0.33 12.54
CA MET A 1 31.14 1.52 13.38
C MET A 1 31.15 1.08 14.84
N ASP A 2 31.77 1.85 15.74
CA ASP A 2 31.83 1.50 17.17
C ASP A 2 30.49 1.72 17.89
N GLU A 3 30.32 1.11 19.06
CA GLU A 3 29.07 1.15 19.83
C GLU A 3 28.67 2.60 20.25
N ARG A 4 29.65 3.45 20.53
CA ARG A 4 29.41 4.84 20.90
C ARG A 4 28.79 5.62 19.75
N LYS A 5 29.34 5.51 18.53
CA LYS A 5 28.81 6.14 17.33
C LYS A 5 27.40 5.65 17.02
N GLN A 6 27.15 4.35 17.20
CA GLN A 6 25.81 3.78 17.01
C GLN A 6 24.80 4.38 18.00
N ARG A 7 25.15 4.49 19.28
CA ARG A 7 24.28 5.11 20.31
C ARG A 7 23.99 6.57 20.03
N ILE A 8 24.99 7.33 19.57
CA ILE A 8 24.80 8.74 19.21
C ILE A 8 23.94 8.88 17.97
N LEU A 9 24.20 8.10 16.91
CA LEU A 9 23.36 8.12 15.71
C LEU A 9 21.91 7.76 16.02
N ARG A 10 21.69 6.73 16.82
CA ARG A 10 20.35 6.35 17.29
C ARG A 10 19.66 7.51 18.02
N ALA A 11 20.35 8.14 18.96
CA ALA A 11 19.81 9.25 19.72
C ALA A 11 19.45 10.46 18.82
N ILE A 12 20.28 10.75 17.81
CA ILE A 12 20.01 11.80 16.82
C ILE A 12 18.78 11.46 15.99
N ILE A 13 18.65 10.22 15.51
CA ILE A 13 17.50 9.81 14.72
C ILE A 13 16.23 9.90 15.55
N GLU A 14 16.23 9.38 16.78
CA GLU A 14 15.06 9.40 17.67
C GLU A 14 14.62 10.84 18.04
N ASP A 15 15.58 11.75 18.23
CA ASP A 15 15.30 13.17 18.52
C ASP A 15 14.74 13.88 17.26
N TYR A 16 15.37 13.67 16.10
CA TYR A 16 14.95 14.28 14.83
C TYR A 16 13.57 13.77 14.37
N VAL A 17 13.25 12.52 14.56
CA VAL A 17 11.91 11.95 14.25
C VAL A 17 10.83 12.69 15.04
N LYS A 18 11.10 13.06 16.30
CA LYS A 18 10.14 13.76 17.16
C LYS A 18 10.04 15.25 16.88
N SER A 19 11.17 15.91 16.66
CA SER A 19 11.24 17.38 16.58
C SER A 19 11.10 17.93 15.16
N ALA A 20 11.51 17.16 14.15
CA ALA A 20 11.75 17.62 12.77
C ALA A 20 12.77 18.78 12.66
N GLU A 21 13.58 19.02 13.71
CA GLU A 21 14.56 20.08 13.77
C GLU A 21 16.00 19.51 13.83
N PRO A 22 16.99 20.15 13.17
CA PRO A 22 18.37 19.69 13.24
C PRO A 22 18.88 19.58 14.67
N VAL A 23 19.47 18.43 15.00
CA VAL A 23 19.79 18.02 16.35
C VAL A 23 21.18 18.54 16.76
N GLY A 24 21.26 19.25 17.89
CA GLY A 24 22.49 19.80 18.43
C GLY A 24 23.19 18.83 19.42
N SER A 25 24.54 18.90 19.50
CA SER A 25 25.32 18.07 20.44
C SER A 25 24.95 18.25 21.92
N ARG A 26 24.52 19.49 22.31
CA ARG A 26 24.04 19.76 23.65
C ARG A 26 22.74 19.07 24.00
N THR A 27 21.81 18.99 23.03
CA THR A 27 20.53 18.30 23.16
C THR A 27 20.76 16.81 23.41
N ILE A 28 21.62 16.20 22.61
CA ILE A 28 21.96 14.77 22.73
C ILE A 28 22.63 14.46 24.07
N ALA A 29 23.65 15.26 24.47
CA ALA A 29 24.34 15.03 25.72
C ALA A 29 23.43 15.17 26.95
N LYS A 30 22.40 16.06 26.87
CA LYS A 30 21.47 16.32 27.98
C LYS A 30 20.35 15.28 28.06
N ASN A 31 19.76 14.92 26.91
CA ASN A 31 18.50 14.15 26.89
C ASN A 31 18.72 12.63 26.90
N TYR A 32 19.87 12.15 26.43
CA TYR A 32 20.08 10.70 26.18
C TYR A 32 21.04 10.00 27.15
N ASN A 33 21.44 10.68 28.23
CA ASN A 33 22.27 10.14 29.31
C ASN A 33 23.46 9.27 28.82
N LEU A 34 24.19 9.75 27.83
CA LEU A 34 25.27 9.01 27.17
C LEU A 34 26.57 8.97 28.03
N GLY A 35 26.62 9.73 29.11
CA GLY A 35 27.80 9.80 29.98
C GLY A 35 29.02 10.51 29.37
N ILE A 36 28.81 11.29 28.28
CA ILE A 36 29.87 11.98 27.55
C ILE A 36 29.58 13.50 27.42
N SER A 37 30.63 14.29 27.24
CA SER A 37 30.50 15.75 27.14
C SER A 37 29.88 16.16 25.80
N PRO A 38 29.21 17.35 25.73
CA PRO A 38 28.72 17.89 24.46
C PRO A 38 29.82 18.10 23.40
N ALA A 39 31.07 18.34 23.83
CA ALA A 39 32.22 18.44 22.93
C ALA A 39 32.57 17.08 22.30
N THR A 40 32.55 16.03 23.10
CA THR A 40 32.75 14.66 22.60
C THR A 40 31.63 14.28 21.63
N VAL A 41 30.35 14.53 21.97
CA VAL A 41 29.23 14.31 21.08
C VAL A 41 29.42 15.04 19.75
N ARG A 42 29.87 16.28 19.76
CA ARG A 42 30.10 17.09 18.55
C ARG A 42 31.18 16.48 17.65
N ASN A 43 32.27 15.94 18.21
CA ASN A 43 33.32 15.27 17.44
C ASN A 43 32.78 14.00 16.78
N GLU A 44 32.04 13.16 17.55
CA GLU A 44 31.41 11.97 17.00
C GLU A 44 30.36 12.27 15.91
N MET A 45 29.62 13.40 16.05
CA MET A 45 28.71 13.85 14.99
C MET A 45 29.46 14.26 13.73
N SER A 46 30.65 14.89 13.85
CA SER A 46 31.50 15.22 12.71
C SER A 46 32.00 13.97 12.00
N ASP A 47 32.48 12.97 12.75
CA ASP A 47 32.88 11.69 12.18
C ASP A 47 31.71 10.96 11.48
N LEU A 48 30.51 10.99 12.05
CA LEU A 48 29.31 10.40 11.46
C LEU A 48 28.89 11.12 10.18
N GLU A 49 29.12 12.43 10.11
CA GLU A 49 28.90 13.22 8.90
C GLU A 49 29.93 12.85 7.81
N GLU A 50 31.22 12.77 8.14
CA GLU A 50 32.27 12.32 7.21
C GLU A 50 32.00 10.91 6.68
N LEU A 51 31.44 10.03 7.50
CA LEU A 51 31.02 8.69 7.12
C LEU A 51 29.71 8.67 6.31
N GLY A 52 29.04 9.82 6.15
CA GLY A 52 27.82 9.98 5.37
C GLY A 52 26.56 9.49 6.08
N TYR A 53 26.55 9.29 7.39
CA TYR A 53 25.36 8.92 8.17
C TYR A 53 24.55 10.12 8.66
N LEU A 54 25.19 11.27 8.73
CA LEU A 54 24.57 12.55 9.10
C LEU A 54 24.85 13.60 8.02
N GLU A 55 24.01 14.63 8.00
CA GLU A 55 24.14 15.79 7.10
C GLU A 55 23.96 17.07 7.91
N GLN A 56 24.61 18.13 7.46
CA GLN A 56 24.43 19.47 8.00
C GLN A 56 23.64 20.33 7.01
N PRO A 57 22.37 20.63 7.25
CA PRO A 57 21.57 21.39 6.31
C PRO A 57 22.05 22.83 6.09
N HIS A 58 22.65 23.44 7.12
CA HIS A 58 23.24 24.81 7.08
C HIS A 58 24.41 24.89 8.05
N THR A 59 25.37 25.77 7.77
CA THR A 59 26.65 25.89 8.50
C THR A 59 26.51 26.13 10.03
N SER A 60 25.41 26.73 10.48
CA SER A 60 25.10 26.97 11.90
C SER A 60 24.11 25.97 12.50
N ALA A 61 23.57 25.05 11.68
CA ALA A 61 22.57 24.10 12.13
C ALA A 61 23.21 22.91 12.87
N GLY A 62 22.36 22.15 13.61
CA GLY A 62 22.68 20.82 14.09
C GLY A 62 22.91 19.84 12.96
N ARG A 63 22.73 18.57 13.23
CA ARG A 63 22.81 17.50 12.22
C ARG A 63 21.46 16.85 12.04
N ILE A 64 21.22 16.38 10.83
CA ILE A 64 20.05 15.56 10.47
C ILE A 64 20.54 14.19 9.97
N PRO A 65 19.78 13.12 10.14
CA PRO A 65 20.11 11.82 9.58
C PRO A 65 20.03 11.83 8.05
N SER A 66 21.02 11.24 7.40
CA SER A 66 20.97 10.93 5.95
C SER A 66 20.14 9.68 5.68
N ALA A 67 19.82 9.39 4.41
CA ALA A 67 19.19 8.13 4.01
C ALA A 67 20.02 6.92 4.46
N LYS A 68 21.36 6.99 4.35
CA LYS A 68 22.30 5.98 4.85
C LYS A 68 22.22 5.81 6.36
N GLY A 69 22.06 6.90 7.10
CA GLY A 69 21.85 6.87 8.55
C GLY A 69 20.58 6.16 8.95
N TYR A 70 19.47 6.48 8.30
CA TYR A 70 18.20 5.79 8.52
C TYR A 70 18.26 4.31 8.12
N ARG A 71 18.92 3.94 7.01
CA ARG A 71 19.08 2.55 6.60
C ARG A 71 19.81 1.74 7.68
N LEU A 72 20.92 2.25 8.17
CA LEU A 72 21.68 1.58 9.25
C LEU A 72 20.82 1.46 10.52
N TYR A 73 20.02 2.48 10.85
CA TYR A 73 19.11 2.45 11.99
C TYR A 73 18.05 1.36 11.85
N VAL A 74 17.42 1.26 10.68
CA VAL A 74 16.39 0.24 10.40
C VAL A 74 17.00 -1.17 10.46
N ASP A 75 18.15 -1.39 9.83
CA ASP A 75 18.69 -2.72 9.66
C ASP A 75 19.36 -3.27 10.93
N SER A 76 19.98 -2.42 11.75
CA SER A 76 20.84 -2.89 12.86
C SER A 76 20.50 -2.34 14.24
N MET A 77 19.75 -1.25 14.32
CA MET A 77 19.48 -0.57 15.59
C MET A 77 18.01 -0.66 16.05
N LEU A 78 17.09 -1.00 15.13
CA LEU A 78 15.74 -1.33 15.51
C LEU A 78 15.74 -2.76 16.08
N SER A 79 15.84 -2.85 17.41
CA SER A 79 15.34 -4.03 18.09
C SER A 79 13.84 -4.13 17.79
N GLN A 80 13.32 -5.34 17.57
CA GLN A 80 11.87 -5.54 17.45
C GLN A 80 11.18 -4.93 18.68
N GLN A 81 10.72 -3.72 18.55
CA GLN A 81 9.99 -3.08 19.62
C GLN A 81 8.61 -3.72 19.66
N PRO A 82 8.17 -4.22 20.81
CA PRO A 82 6.81 -4.71 20.94
C PRO A 82 5.84 -3.59 20.59
N VAL A 83 4.81 -3.91 19.83
CA VAL A 83 3.73 -2.97 19.51
C VAL A 83 3.17 -2.42 20.83
N PRO A 84 3.01 -1.09 20.98
CA PRO A 84 2.37 -0.55 22.16
C PRO A 84 1.02 -1.23 22.43
N LEU A 85 0.74 -1.58 23.68
CA LEU A 85 -0.47 -2.33 24.04
C LEU A 85 -1.75 -1.72 23.47
N GLN A 86 -1.86 -0.39 23.51
CA GLN A 86 -2.99 0.35 22.95
C GLN A 86 -3.16 0.18 21.44
N ASP A 87 -2.05 0.06 20.70
CA ASP A 87 -2.10 -0.14 19.25
C ASP A 87 -2.43 -1.60 18.92
N ALA A 88 -1.91 -2.55 19.70
CA ALA A 88 -2.25 -3.97 19.58
C ALA A 88 -3.76 -4.22 19.84
N GLU A 89 -4.31 -3.65 20.91
CA GLU A 89 -5.74 -3.74 21.23
C GLU A 89 -6.63 -3.17 20.11
N LYS A 90 -6.23 -2.03 19.52
CA LYS A 90 -6.97 -1.45 18.39
C LYS A 90 -6.96 -2.38 17.16
N ILE A 91 -5.82 -3.00 16.86
CA ILE A 91 -5.70 -3.95 15.75
C ILE A 91 -6.61 -5.15 15.96
N GLU A 92 -6.62 -5.72 17.18
CA GLU A 92 -7.52 -6.83 17.52
C GLU A 92 -9.01 -6.45 17.45
N MET A 93 -9.38 -5.24 17.89
CA MET A 93 -10.75 -4.74 17.78
C MET A 93 -11.19 -4.60 16.32
N LEU A 94 -10.33 -4.10 15.42
CA LEU A 94 -10.66 -3.99 13.99
C LEU A 94 -10.99 -5.36 13.39
N TRP A 95 -10.25 -6.38 13.79
CA TRP A 95 -10.52 -7.75 13.36
C TRP A 95 -11.90 -8.24 13.82
N LYS A 96 -12.20 -8.10 15.10
CA LYS A 96 -13.47 -8.56 15.68
C LYS A 96 -14.72 -7.93 15.06
N HIS A 97 -14.59 -6.72 14.53
CA HIS A 97 -15.70 -5.95 13.93
C HIS A 97 -15.76 -5.99 12.39
N SER A 98 -14.87 -6.71 11.74
CA SER A 98 -14.80 -6.71 10.27
C SER A 98 -15.90 -7.51 9.54
N ASN A 99 -16.87 -8.09 10.23
CA ASN A 99 -18.01 -8.86 9.67
C ASN A 99 -17.63 -9.83 8.53
N GLY A 100 -16.38 -10.32 8.50
CA GLY A 100 -15.89 -11.25 7.49
C GLY A 100 -15.46 -10.60 6.15
N SER A 101 -15.58 -9.27 5.98
CA SER A 101 -15.10 -8.59 4.77
C SER A 101 -13.61 -8.29 4.87
N THR A 102 -12.81 -8.99 4.08
CA THR A 102 -11.36 -8.78 3.99
C THR A 102 -11.00 -7.36 3.54
N SER A 103 -11.71 -6.81 2.55
CA SER A 103 -11.46 -5.46 2.04
C SER A 103 -11.75 -4.39 3.09
N GLU A 104 -12.84 -4.53 3.85
CA GLU A 104 -13.18 -3.61 4.94
C GLU A 104 -12.13 -3.66 6.06
N LEU A 105 -11.68 -4.85 6.41
CA LEU A 105 -10.62 -5.04 7.40
C LEU A 105 -9.34 -4.29 6.98
N PHE A 106 -8.87 -4.51 5.75
CA PHE A 106 -7.67 -3.84 5.25
C PHE A 106 -7.83 -2.32 5.20
N LEU A 107 -9.00 -1.81 4.79
CA LEU A 107 -9.28 -0.38 4.79
C LEU A 107 -9.21 0.20 6.21
N ASN A 108 -9.75 -0.49 7.20
CA ASN A 108 -9.70 -0.06 8.59
C ASN A 108 -8.28 -0.17 9.17
N MET A 109 -7.51 -1.19 8.82
CA MET A 109 -6.07 -1.28 9.13
C MET A 109 -5.29 -0.12 8.52
N ALA A 110 -5.54 0.22 7.25
CA ALA A 110 -4.91 1.36 6.58
C ALA A 110 -5.24 2.69 7.29
N LYS A 111 -6.50 2.88 7.71
CA LYS A 111 -6.91 4.06 8.50
C LYS A 111 -6.15 4.14 9.83
N LEU A 112 -6.05 3.03 10.56
CA LEU A 112 -5.33 2.98 11.83
C LEU A 112 -3.84 3.30 11.64
N LEU A 113 -3.20 2.70 10.63
CA LEU A 113 -1.80 2.96 10.29
C LEU A 113 -1.57 4.44 9.96
N SER A 114 -2.45 5.04 9.16
CA SER A 114 -2.37 6.47 8.83
C SER A 114 -2.52 7.37 10.05
N GLN A 115 -3.46 7.06 10.94
CA GLN A 115 -3.67 7.83 12.18
C GLN A 115 -2.47 7.78 13.11
N VAL A 116 -1.85 6.60 13.26
CA VAL A 116 -0.72 6.41 14.18
C VAL A 116 0.58 6.97 13.59
N SER A 117 0.81 6.79 12.29
CA SER A 117 2.04 7.24 11.62
C SER A 117 2.01 8.69 11.18
N HIS A 118 0.85 9.35 11.21
CA HIS A 118 0.62 10.67 10.62
C HIS A 118 1.09 10.75 9.16
N SER A 119 0.98 9.64 8.44
CA SER A 119 1.44 9.47 7.08
C SER A 119 0.33 8.91 6.20
N MET A 120 0.54 8.89 4.91
CA MET A 120 -0.40 8.27 3.98
C MET A 120 -0.27 6.76 4.05
N SER A 121 -1.38 6.05 4.19
CA SER A 121 -1.44 4.60 4.13
C SER A 121 -2.13 4.14 2.87
N LEU A 122 -1.61 3.08 2.28
CA LEU A 122 -2.07 2.49 1.04
C LEU A 122 -2.49 1.05 1.30
N PHE A 123 -3.63 0.66 0.77
CA PHE A 123 -4.01 -0.73 0.65
C PHE A 123 -4.12 -1.09 -0.83
N LEU A 124 -3.36 -2.08 -1.23
CA LEU A 124 -3.43 -2.69 -2.56
C LEU A 124 -4.01 -4.09 -2.39
N ALA A 125 -5.24 -4.30 -2.87
CA ALA A 125 -5.77 -5.65 -2.96
C ALA A 125 -5.00 -6.44 -4.02
N PRO A 126 -4.85 -7.75 -3.84
CA PRO A 126 -4.20 -8.58 -4.84
C PRO A 126 -4.97 -8.45 -6.16
N ALA A 127 -4.23 -8.39 -7.25
CA ALA A 127 -4.84 -8.60 -8.54
C ALA A 127 -5.43 -10.03 -8.51
N HIS A 128 -6.74 -10.13 -8.61
CA HIS A 128 -7.41 -11.44 -8.69
C HIS A 128 -7.20 -12.09 -10.07
N ASP A 129 -6.00 -11.93 -10.64
CA ASP A 129 -5.66 -12.45 -11.97
C ASP A 129 -5.90 -13.95 -12.07
N ARG A 130 -5.88 -14.67 -10.95
CA ARG A 130 -6.15 -16.11 -10.87
C ARG A 130 -7.60 -16.46 -10.56
N ALA A 131 -8.42 -15.50 -10.14
CA ALA A 131 -9.82 -15.78 -9.84
C ALA A 131 -10.56 -16.19 -11.12
N LEU A 132 -11.33 -17.27 -11.06
CA LEU A 132 -12.11 -17.76 -12.18
C LEU A 132 -13.45 -17.03 -12.29
N ILE A 133 -13.81 -16.62 -13.49
CA ILE A 133 -15.15 -16.08 -13.76
C ILE A 133 -16.15 -17.23 -13.58
N LYS A 134 -17.11 -17.05 -12.70
CA LYS A 134 -18.19 -18.01 -12.46
C LYS A 134 -19.42 -17.69 -13.30
N TYR A 135 -19.82 -16.41 -13.29
CA TYR A 135 -20.96 -15.91 -14.07
C TYR A 135 -20.75 -14.46 -14.51
N ILE A 136 -21.28 -14.15 -15.68
CA ILE A 136 -21.46 -12.80 -16.19
C ILE A 136 -22.97 -12.61 -16.41
N HIS A 137 -23.59 -11.71 -15.67
CA HIS A 137 -24.98 -11.33 -15.84
C HIS A 137 -25.10 -9.96 -16.49
N VAL A 138 -26.02 -9.82 -17.43
CA VAL A 138 -26.38 -8.54 -18.01
C VAL A 138 -27.84 -8.28 -17.68
N LEU A 139 -28.09 -7.26 -16.86
CA LEU A 139 -29.41 -6.90 -16.37
C LEU A 139 -29.88 -5.65 -17.10
N PRO A 140 -30.87 -5.73 -18.02
CA PRO A 140 -31.42 -4.56 -18.66
C PRO A 140 -32.13 -3.67 -17.63
N LEU A 141 -31.84 -2.37 -17.64
CA LEU A 141 -32.54 -1.36 -16.86
C LEU A 141 -33.67 -0.71 -17.68
N ASP A 142 -33.35 -0.40 -18.93
CA ASP A 142 -34.27 0.09 -19.93
C ASP A 142 -33.80 -0.32 -21.35
N SER A 143 -34.38 0.25 -22.40
CA SER A 143 -34.00 -0.07 -23.79
C SER A 143 -32.61 0.41 -24.21
N HIS A 144 -31.97 1.29 -23.42
CA HIS A 144 -30.67 1.91 -23.73
C HIS A 144 -29.62 1.69 -22.63
N GLN A 145 -30.00 1.07 -21.53
CA GLN A 145 -29.12 0.89 -20.39
C GLN A 145 -29.21 -0.52 -19.82
N ALA A 146 -28.06 -1.07 -19.42
CA ALA A 146 -27.99 -2.31 -18.68
C ALA A 146 -26.85 -2.28 -17.67
N ILE A 147 -26.91 -3.15 -16.67
CA ILE A 147 -25.81 -3.38 -15.73
C ILE A 147 -25.19 -4.75 -16.04
N MET A 148 -23.89 -4.78 -16.24
CA MET A 148 -23.11 -6.02 -16.24
C MET A 148 -22.68 -6.33 -14.83
N VAL A 149 -22.89 -7.57 -14.39
CA VAL A 149 -22.43 -8.10 -13.10
C VAL A 149 -21.50 -9.29 -13.36
N VAL A 150 -20.27 -9.20 -12.90
CA VAL A 150 -19.27 -10.28 -13.00
C VAL A 150 -19.11 -10.93 -11.65
N ILE A 151 -19.35 -12.24 -11.57
CA ILE A 151 -19.25 -13.06 -10.36
C ILE A 151 -18.08 -14.01 -10.53
N THR A 152 -17.18 -14.04 -9.54
CA THR A 152 -16.08 -14.99 -9.49
C THR A 152 -16.34 -16.14 -8.53
N GLU A 153 -15.51 -17.18 -8.57
CA GLU A 153 -15.56 -18.32 -7.64
C GLU A 153 -15.41 -17.90 -6.16
N THR A 154 -14.72 -16.81 -5.90
CA THR A 154 -14.56 -16.25 -4.55
C THR A 154 -15.80 -15.50 -4.05
N GLY A 155 -16.87 -15.45 -4.86
CA GLY A 155 -18.11 -14.72 -4.56
C GLY A 155 -17.99 -13.19 -4.70
N ALA A 156 -16.85 -12.69 -5.17
CA ALA A 156 -16.69 -11.28 -5.40
C ALA A 156 -17.54 -10.82 -6.59
N LEU A 157 -18.24 -9.69 -6.40
CA LEU A 157 -19.16 -9.09 -7.35
C LEU A 157 -18.58 -7.78 -7.86
N ASP A 158 -18.46 -7.65 -9.19
CA ASP A 158 -18.21 -6.36 -9.83
C ASP A 158 -19.38 -6.02 -10.72
N ASN A 159 -19.73 -4.74 -10.76
CA ASN A 159 -20.80 -4.24 -11.60
C ASN A 159 -20.33 -3.02 -12.40
N GLU A 160 -20.84 -2.89 -13.61
CA GLU A 160 -20.58 -1.78 -14.49
C GLU A 160 -21.82 -1.43 -15.29
N LEU A 161 -22.13 -0.12 -15.37
CA LEU A 161 -23.25 0.40 -16.15
C LEU A 161 -22.85 0.51 -17.61
N MET A 162 -23.73 0.06 -18.51
CA MET A 162 -23.59 0.13 -19.95
C MET A 162 -24.63 1.04 -20.57
N TYR A 163 -24.22 1.75 -21.62
CA TYR A 163 -25.09 2.62 -22.42
C TYR A 163 -25.05 2.18 -23.87
N PHE A 164 -26.21 2.09 -24.49
CA PHE A 164 -26.36 1.71 -25.88
C PHE A 164 -26.92 2.88 -26.68
N GLY A 165 -26.36 3.14 -27.85
CA GLY A 165 -26.82 4.21 -28.75
C GLY A 165 -28.18 3.90 -29.44
N GLU A 166 -28.52 2.60 -29.46
CA GLU A 166 -29.78 2.12 -30.07
C GLU A 166 -30.60 1.33 -29.05
N SER A 167 -31.89 1.19 -29.29
CA SER A 167 -32.78 0.40 -28.44
C SER A 167 -32.47 -1.08 -28.60
N ILE A 168 -32.23 -1.78 -27.47
CA ILE A 168 -31.87 -3.19 -27.44
C ILE A 168 -32.94 -3.96 -26.68
N SER A 169 -33.33 -5.12 -27.26
CA SER A 169 -34.27 -6.00 -26.57
C SER A 169 -33.59 -6.77 -25.43
N PRO A 170 -34.30 -7.05 -24.33
CA PRO A 170 -33.80 -7.88 -23.23
C PRO A 170 -33.37 -9.26 -23.69
N GLU A 171 -34.08 -9.86 -24.66
CA GLU A 171 -33.80 -11.19 -25.20
C GLU A 171 -32.44 -11.21 -25.92
N LEU A 172 -32.12 -10.17 -26.69
CA LEU A 172 -30.83 -10.06 -27.36
C LEU A 172 -29.69 -9.94 -26.32
N LEU A 173 -29.85 -9.09 -25.33
CA LEU A 173 -28.85 -8.93 -24.25
C LEU A 173 -28.63 -10.25 -23.51
N GLN A 174 -29.68 -10.98 -23.21
CA GLN A 174 -29.59 -12.27 -22.54
C GLN A 174 -28.87 -13.32 -23.40
N SER A 175 -29.17 -13.38 -24.70
CA SER A 175 -28.48 -14.26 -25.66
C SER A 175 -26.99 -13.96 -25.73
N LEU A 176 -26.60 -12.69 -25.82
CA LEU A 176 -25.20 -12.28 -25.86
C LEU A 176 -24.49 -12.57 -24.51
N ALA A 177 -25.12 -12.30 -23.38
CA ALA A 177 -24.58 -12.65 -22.07
C ALA A 177 -24.33 -14.17 -21.93
N MET A 178 -25.22 -14.98 -22.49
CA MET A 178 -25.06 -16.44 -22.50
C MET A 178 -23.84 -16.88 -23.33
N GLN A 179 -23.59 -16.24 -24.48
CA GLN A 179 -22.40 -16.51 -25.29
C GLN A 179 -21.11 -16.14 -24.52
N PHE A 180 -21.07 -14.99 -23.84
CA PHE A 180 -19.94 -14.60 -22.98
C PHE A 180 -19.73 -15.60 -21.83
N ASN A 181 -20.82 -16.04 -21.17
CA ASN A 181 -20.73 -17.05 -20.12
C ASN A 181 -20.15 -18.37 -20.63
N ASN A 182 -20.65 -18.88 -21.76
CA ASN A 182 -20.15 -20.13 -22.31
C ASN A 182 -18.67 -20.09 -22.67
N ALA A 183 -18.18 -18.92 -23.11
CA ALA A 183 -16.80 -18.74 -23.51
C ALA A 183 -15.84 -18.44 -22.34
N LEU A 184 -16.33 -17.78 -21.29
CA LEU A 184 -15.49 -17.22 -20.23
C LEU A 184 -15.71 -17.88 -18.86
N GLN A 185 -16.69 -18.76 -18.71
CA GLN A 185 -16.90 -19.51 -17.48
C GLN A 185 -15.67 -20.36 -17.15
N ASN A 186 -15.18 -20.28 -15.92
CA ASN A 186 -13.96 -20.90 -15.42
C ASN A 186 -12.66 -20.41 -16.10
N VAL A 187 -12.71 -19.31 -16.85
CA VAL A 187 -11.52 -18.64 -17.35
C VAL A 187 -10.99 -17.72 -16.25
N SER A 188 -9.67 -17.74 -16.04
CA SER A 188 -9.01 -16.83 -15.10
C SER A 188 -9.11 -15.39 -15.59
N ILE A 189 -9.42 -14.47 -14.69
CA ILE A 189 -9.54 -13.02 -14.98
C ILE A 189 -8.28 -12.50 -15.68
N GLY A 190 -7.09 -12.96 -15.27
CA GLY A 190 -5.83 -12.53 -15.88
C GLY A 190 -5.67 -12.92 -17.35
N HIS A 191 -6.43 -13.92 -17.82
CA HIS A 191 -6.45 -14.31 -19.23
C HIS A 191 -7.50 -13.54 -20.06
N VAL A 192 -8.40 -12.77 -19.42
CA VAL A 192 -9.39 -11.95 -20.13
C VAL A 192 -8.75 -10.61 -20.52
N THR A 193 -7.97 -10.64 -21.58
CA THR A 193 -7.31 -9.47 -22.17
C THR A 193 -8.11 -8.90 -23.33
N ALA A 194 -7.78 -7.66 -23.75
CA ALA A 194 -8.39 -7.07 -24.94
C ALA A 194 -8.17 -7.92 -26.21
N GLU A 195 -6.99 -8.53 -26.32
CA GLU A 195 -6.64 -9.43 -27.42
C GLU A 195 -7.47 -10.74 -27.38
N ALA A 196 -7.56 -11.36 -26.21
CA ALA A 196 -8.37 -12.58 -26.01
C ALA A 196 -9.85 -12.33 -26.32
N LEU A 197 -10.41 -11.20 -25.87
CA LEU A 197 -11.78 -10.83 -26.20
C LEU A 197 -11.95 -10.50 -27.70
N GLY A 198 -10.99 -9.81 -28.32
CA GLY A 198 -11.01 -9.54 -29.75
C GLY A 198 -11.10 -10.82 -30.57
N ASN A 199 -10.30 -11.85 -30.22
CA ASN A 199 -10.33 -13.16 -30.84
C ASN A 199 -11.67 -13.89 -30.59
N LEU A 200 -12.24 -13.75 -29.39
CA LEU A 200 -13.53 -14.34 -29.02
C LEU A 200 -14.68 -13.75 -29.86
N LEU A 201 -14.68 -12.41 -30.05
CA LEU A 201 -15.73 -11.71 -30.78
C LEU A 201 -15.87 -12.16 -32.25
N ILE A 202 -14.80 -12.66 -32.87
CA ILE A 202 -14.82 -13.17 -34.25
C ILE A 202 -15.77 -14.38 -34.37
N HIS A 203 -15.96 -15.14 -33.29
CA HIS A 203 -16.73 -16.35 -33.26
C HIS A 203 -18.12 -16.16 -32.60
N MET A 204 -18.47 -14.95 -32.17
CA MET A 204 -19.74 -14.65 -31.54
C MET A 204 -20.77 -14.15 -32.56
N GLU A 205 -22.01 -14.57 -32.37
CA GLU A 205 -23.14 -14.14 -33.20
C GLU A 205 -23.84 -12.94 -32.56
N GLY A 206 -24.01 -11.84 -33.31
CA GLY A 206 -24.73 -10.67 -32.87
C GLY A 206 -24.20 -9.35 -33.45
N PRO A 207 -24.88 -8.23 -33.11
CA PRO A 207 -24.43 -6.90 -33.55
C PRO A 207 -23.07 -6.55 -33.01
N GLN A 208 -22.09 -6.31 -33.87
CA GLN A 208 -20.69 -6.06 -33.50
C GLN A 208 -20.52 -4.89 -32.54
N GLY A 209 -21.29 -3.82 -32.69
CA GLY A 209 -21.25 -2.66 -31.79
C GLY A 209 -21.65 -3.03 -30.35
N ILE A 210 -22.64 -3.90 -30.16
CA ILE A 210 -23.08 -4.34 -28.82
C ILE A 210 -22.06 -5.29 -28.22
N LEU A 211 -21.53 -6.24 -29.00
CA LEU A 211 -20.48 -7.16 -28.57
C LEU A 211 -19.23 -6.39 -28.10
N LEU A 212 -18.86 -5.33 -28.80
CA LEU A 212 -17.75 -4.47 -28.42
C LEU A 212 -18.03 -3.74 -27.08
N ILE A 213 -19.26 -3.18 -26.91
CA ILE A 213 -19.66 -2.54 -25.64
C ILE A 213 -19.57 -3.53 -24.48
N LEU A 214 -20.09 -4.75 -24.66
CA LEU A 214 -20.01 -5.81 -23.64
C LEU A 214 -18.55 -6.15 -23.29
N SER A 215 -17.68 -6.29 -24.29
CA SER A 215 -16.26 -6.59 -24.09
C SER A 215 -15.53 -5.48 -23.34
N VAL A 216 -15.71 -4.24 -23.75
CA VAL A 216 -15.10 -3.07 -23.09
C VAL A 216 -15.61 -2.93 -21.65
N THR A 217 -16.91 -3.16 -21.44
CA THR A 217 -17.51 -3.13 -20.11
C THR A 217 -16.98 -4.24 -19.22
N LEU A 218 -16.83 -5.46 -19.75
CA LEU A 218 -16.21 -6.57 -19.03
C LEU A 218 -14.77 -6.24 -18.61
N LEU A 219 -13.96 -5.69 -19.51
CA LEU A 219 -12.60 -5.26 -19.19
C LEU A 219 -12.58 -4.16 -18.12
N ARG A 220 -13.53 -3.21 -18.17
CA ARG A 220 -13.66 -2.19 -17.13
C ARG A 220 -14.02 -2.80 -15.78
N ALA A 221 -15.02 -3.68 -15.74
CA ALA A 221 -15.44 -4.36 -14.52
C ALA A 221 -14.28 -5.14 -13.89
N ILE A 222 -13.54 -5.91 -14.69
CA ILE A 222 -12.39 -6.70 -14.23
C ILE A 222 -11.24 -5.79 -13.76
N ASN A 223 -10.94 -4.72 -14.49
CA ASN A 223 -9.83 -3.81 -14.17
C ASN A 223 -10.14 -2.88 -12.98
N LYS A 224 -11.41 -2.60 -12.69
CA LYS A 224 -11.84 -1.88 -11.47
C LYS A 224 -11.37 -2.58 -10.18
N ARG A 225 -11.04 -3.84 -10.26
CA ARG A 225 -10.59 -4.69 -9.14
C ARG A 225 -9.17 -4.46 -8.66
N LYS A 226 -8.42 -3.57 -9.24
CA LYS A 226 -7.24 -3.04 -8.56
C LYS A 226 -7.75 -2.14 -7.43
N LEU A 227 -8.25 -2.79 -6.37
CA LEU A 227 -8.70 -2.09 -5.16
C LEU A 227 -7.49 -1.43 -4.53
N PHE A 228 -7.25 -0.22 -4.98
CA PHE A 228 -6.27 0.67 -4.41
C PHE A 228 -7.01 1.67 -3.54
N TYR A 229 -6.73 1.62 -2.25
CA TYR A 229 -7.24 2.60 -1.31
C TYR A 229 -6.08 3.42 -0.77
N SER A 230 -6.21 4.72 -0.79
CA SER A 230 -5.31 5.65 -0.11
C SER A 230 -6.04 6.34 1.02
N VAL A 231 -5.40 6.42 2.17
CA VAL A 231 -5.94 7.07 3.38
C VAL A 231 -4.87 7.96 3.97
N GLY A 232 -5.27 9.14 4.45
CA GLY A 232 -4.36 10.02 5.18
C GLY A 232 -3.50 10.93 4.29
N THR A 233 -3.89 11.19 3.05
CA THR A 233 -3.22 12.17 2.19
C THR A 233 -3.11 13.53 2.88
N THR A 234 -4.17 14.00 3.56
CA THR A 234 -4.14 15.24 4.34
C THR A 234 -3.15 15.19 5.51
N ALA A 235 -3.02 14.04 6.18
CA ALA A 235 -2.05 13.87 7.27
C ALA A 235 -0.62 14.01 6.76
N LEU A 236 -0.33 13.44 5.60
CA LEU A 236 0.96 13.58 4.93
C LEU A 236 1.25 15.04 4.54
N LEU A 237 0.29 15.74 3.94
CA LEU A 237 0.44 17.14 3.52
C LEU A 237 0.66 18.11 4.68
N ASN A 238 0.24 17.75 5.89
CA ASN A 238 0.49 18.55 7.10
C ASN A 238 1.92 18.39 7.65
N GLN A 239 2.72 17.46 7.12
CA GLN A 239 4.12 17.31 7.55
C GLN A 239 4.98 18.48 7.08
N PRO A 240 5.97 18.92 7.89
CA PRO A 240 6.83 20.06 7.56
C PRO A 240 7.54 19.94 6.21
N GLU A 241 7.86 18.73 5.79
CA GLU A 241 8.57 18.43 4.56
C GLU A 241 7.74 18.72 3.30
N PHE A 242 6.41 18.74 3.41
CA PHE A 242 5.46 18.90 2.29
C PHE A 242 4.77 20.28 2.28
N LYS A 243 5.39 21.32 2.86
CA LYS A 243 4.85 22.67 2.83
C LYS A 243 5.04 23.38 1.48
N SER A 244 5.93 22.91 0.60
CA SER A 244 6.14 23.51 -0.72
C SER A 244 5.35 22.75 -1.80
N VAL A 245 4.74 23.50 -2.74
CA VAL A 245 3.96 22.95 -3.85
C VAL A 245 4.79 22.03 -4.74
N GLU A 246 6.07 22.37 -4.94
CA GLU A 246 7.02 21.62 -5.75
C GLU A 246 7.24 20.19 -5.25
N LYS A 247 7.17 19.98 -3.92
CA LYS A 247 7.28 18.64 -3.30
C LYS A 247 5.96 17.89 -3.25
N VAL A 248 4.85 18.60 -3.22
CA VAL A 248 3.50 18.02 -3.11
C VAL A 248 2.97 17.58 -4.47
N GLN A 249 3.20 18.37 -5.52
CA GLN A 249 2.64 18.13 -6.85
C GLN A 249 3.03 16.74 -7.42
N PRO A 250 4.31 16.31 -7.40
CA PRO A 250 4.68 14.97 -7.91
C PRO A 250 4.01 13.84 -7.12
N LEU A 251 3.82 14.05 -5.81
CA LEU A 251 3.15 13.08 -4.95
C LEU A 251 1.65 12.95 -5.28
N LEU A 252 0.96 14.07 -5.48
CA LEU A 252 -0.46 14.03 -5.83
C LEU A 252 -0.66 13.38 -7.20
N SER A 253 0.16 13.72 -8.18
CA SER A 253 0.12 13.07 -9.49
C SER A 253 0.35 11.56 -9.38
N LEU A 254 1.30 11.12 -8.55
CA LEU A 254 1.55 9.70 -8.30
C LEU A 254 0.35 8.99 -7.65
N VAL A 255 -0.35 9.68 -6.72
CA VAL A 255 -1.55 9.14 -6.06
C VAL A 255 -2.72 9.01 -7.04
N GLU A 256 -2.86 9.95 -7.98
CA GLU A 256 -3.86 9.89 -9.03
C GLU A 256 -3.58 8.75 -10.03
N GLU A 257 -2.29 8.45 -10.28
CA GLU A 257 -1.86 7.35 -11.15
C GLU A 257 -1.75 6.02 -10.40
N GLN A 258 -2.89 5.48 -9.95
CA GLN A 258 -2.98 4.26 -9.13
C GLN A 258 -2.20 3.05 -9.69
N ASN A 259 -2.09 2.94 -11.01
CA ASN A 259 -1.32 1.87 -11.66
C ASN A 259 0.19 1.96 -11.38
N GLN A 260 0.74 3.16 -11.34
CA GLN A 260 2.16 3.38 -11.03
C GLN A 260 2.45 3.05 -9.57
N LEU A 261 1.60 3.48 -8.64
CA LEU A 261 1.73 3.12 -7.23
C LEU A 261 1.71 1.60 -7.00
N GLY A 262 0.85 0.88 -7.69
CA GLY A 262 0.80 -0.58 -7.60
C GLY A 262 2.10 -1.25 -8.10
N GLN A 263 2.80 -0.66 -9.07
CA GLN A 263 4.10 -1.15 -9.54
C GLN A 263 5.21 -0.85 -8.53
N LEU A 264 5.19 0.32 -7.90
CA LEU A 264 6.18 0.73 -6.91
C LEU A 264 6.17 -0.13 -5.63
N LEU A 265 5.02 -0.69 -5.29
CA LEU A 265 4.84 -1.60 -4.15
C LEU A 265 5.24 -3.05 -4.47
N LYS A 266 5.52 -3.37 -5.74
CA LYS A 266 6.06 -4.69 -6.08
C LYS A 266 7.50 -4.79 -5.60
N ASP A 267 7.74 -5.74 -4.73
CA ASP A 267 9.05 -6.02 -4.17
C ASP A 267 9.10 -7.51 -3.79
N ASP A 268 9.93 -8.28 -4.47
CA ASP A 268 10.05 -9.72 -4.30
C ASP A 268 11.00 -10.12 -3.14
N SER A 269 11.42 -9.16 -2.31
CA SER A 269 12.29 -9.47 -1.17
C SER A 269 11.58 -10.37 -0.15
N PRO A 270 12.28 -11.34 0.46
CA PRO A 270 11.67 -12.32 1.37
C PRO A 270 11.36 -11.76 2.76
N THR A 271 11.64 -10.48 3.02
CA THR A 271 11.44 -9.87 4.34
C THR A 271 9.95 -9.66 4.66
N PRO A 272 9.48 -9.96 5.89
CA PRO A 272 8.07 -9.82 6.26
C PRO A 272 7.54 -8.39 6.14
N VAL A 273 8.39 -7.41 6.44
CA VAL A 273 8.14 -5.99 6.25
C VAL A 273 9.32 -5.41 5.47
N LYS A 274 9.01 -4.70 4.41
CA LYS A 274 9.97 -4.11 3.48
C LYS A 274 10.02 -2.61 3.70
N VAL A 275 11.22 -2.04 3.66
CA VAL A 275 11.45 -0.61 3.88
C VAL A 275 12.31 -0.07 2.76
N LYS A 276 11.84 0.95 2.05
CA LYS A 276 12.61 1.73 1.08
C LYS A 276 12.73 3.17 1.58
N ILE A 277 13.95 3.71 1.65
CA ILE A 277 14.25 5.01 2.26
C ILE A 277 14.89 5.94 1.24
N GLY A 278 14.24 7.08 0.98
CA GLY A 278 14.83 8.12 0.16
C GLY A 278 15.17 7.61 -1.25
N ILE A 279 16.45 7.72 -1.61
CA ILE A 279 16.98 7.34 -2.93
C ILE A 279 16.85 5.84 -3.28
N GLU A 280 16.50 4.99 -2.33
CA GLU A 280 16.20 3.58 -2.59
C GLU A 280 14.88 3.41 -3.36
N ASN A 281 14.05 4.44 -3.40
CA ASN A 281 12.87 4.47 -4.25
C ASN A 281 13.28 4.83 -5.69
N GLU A 282 12.89 4.01 -6.64
CA GLU A 282 13.23 4.18 -8.06
C GLU A 282 12.59 5.44 -8.68
N THR A 283 11.43 5.84 -8.16
CA THR A 283 10.68 6.99 -8.65
C THR A 283 11.16 8.28 -8.00
N GLU A 284 11.53 9.27 -8.80
CA GLU A 284 12.04 10.58 -8.34
C GLU A 284 11.08 11.25 -7.32
N ALA A 285 9.78 11.17 -7.56
CA ALA A 285 8.76 11.71 -6.64
C ALA A 285 8.84 11.12 -5.22
N LEU A 286 9.37 9.91 -5.06
CA LEU A 286 9.50 9.21 -3.77
C LEU A 286 10.90 9.30 -3.17
N GLN A 287 11.89 9.91 -3.82
CA GLN A 287 13.26 10.01 -3.29
C GLN A 287 13.39 10.89 -2.03
N SER A 288 12.41 11.73 -1.77
CA SER A 288 12.32 12.48 -0.50
C SER A 288 11.47 11.77 0.58
N MET A 289 11.03 10.55 0.31
CA MET A 289 10.06 9.81 1.11
C MET A 289 10.57 8.43 1.49
N SER A 290 9.88 7.79 2.42
CA SER A 290 10.04 6.38 2.71
C SER A 290 8.76 5.61 2.49
N VAL A 291 8.92 4.38 2.05
CA VAL A 291 7.85 3.39 1.90
C VAL A 291 8.12 2.24 2.87
N VAL A 292 7.16 1.93 3.71
CA VAL A 292 7.19 0.75 4.60
C VAL A 292 5.99 -0.11 4.27
N GLN A 293 6.20 -1.35 3.84
CA GLN A 293 5.13 -2.21 3.35
C GLN A 293 5.22 -3.63 3.88
N ALA A 294 4.08 -4.28 3.97
CA ALA A 294 3.96 -5.70 4.25
C ALA A 294 2.96 -6.36 3.30
N ASP A 295 3.34 -7.52 2.78
CA ASP A 295 2.47 -8.37 2.00
C ASP A 295 1.78 -9.38 2.91
N PHE A 296 0.49 -9.53 2.71
CA PHE A 296 -0.37 -10.45 3.44
C PHE A 296 -0.75 -11.62 2.54
N THR A 297 -0.60 -12.82 3.07
CA THR A 297 -0.90 -14.05 2.33
C THR A 297 -1.79 -14.97 3.16
N ASN A 298 -2.62 -15.75 2.50
CA ASN A 298 -3.39 -16.84 3.07
C ASN A 298 -3.03 -18.13 2.31
N GLN A 299 -2.37 -19.09 2.97
CA GLN A 299 -1.91 -20.33 2.32
C GLN A 299 -1.17 -20.06 1.00
N ASP A 300 -0.19 -19.18 1.06
CA ASP A 300 0.61 -18.70 -0.08
C ASP A 300 -0.18 -17.95 -1.18
N GLN A 301 -1.48 -17.71 -0.98
CA GLN A 301 -2.25 -16.84 -1.86
C GLN A 301 -2.18 -15.38 -1.36
N PRO A 302 -1.83 -14.42 -2.23
CA PRO A 302 -1.79 -13.02 -1.84
C PRO A 302 -3.20 -12.52 -1.53
N ILE A 303 -3.38 -11.86 -0.37
CA ILE A 303 -4.64 -11.25 0.05
C ILE A 303 -4.57 -9.73 0.11
N GLY A 304 -3.41 -9.15 -0.02
CA GLY A 304 -3.22 -7.70 -0.12
C GLY A 304 -1.85 -7.24 0.36
N THR A 305 -1.55 -6.00 0.03
CA THR A 305 -0.37 -5.27 0.52
C THR A 305 -0.84 -4.04 1.27
N LEU A 306 -0.38 -3.85 2.50
CA LEU A 306 -0.47 -2.58 3.22
C LEU A 306 0.86 -1.86 3.13
N ALA A 307 0.84 -0.58 2.79
CA ALA A 307 2.01 0.25 2.76
C ALA A 307 1.76 1.60 3.43
N ILE A 308 2.82 2.18 3.98
CA ILE A 308 2.85 3.54 4.51
C ILE A 308 3.84 4.34 3.68
N LEU A 309 3.40 5.49 3.24
CA LEU A 309 4.18 6.45 2.50
C LEU A 309 4.26 7.75 3.31
N GLY A 310 5.46 8.13 3.68
CA GLY A 310 5.71 9.31 4.52
C GLY A 310 7.10 9.89 4.33
N PRO A 311 7.45 10.98 5.05
CA PRO A 311 8.78 11.56 5.00
C PRO A 311 9.83 10.56 5.46
N THR A 312 11.10 10.75 5.09
CA THR A 312 12.21 9.89 5.55
C THR A 312 12.33 9.82 7.07
N ARG A 313 11.86 10.84 7.79
CA ARG A 313 11.79 10.81 9.26
C ARG A 313 10.47 10.17 9.74
N MET A 314 10.46 8.86 9.85
CA MET A 314 9.32 8.08 10.34
C MET A 314 9.66 7.35 11.64
N GLU A 315 8.65 7.04 12.44
CA GLU A 315 8.78 6.11 13.57
C GLU A 315 8.85 4.66 13.06
N TYR A 316 9.92 4.32 12.34
CA TYR A 316 10.07 3.02 11.67
C TYR A 316 9.78 1.83 12.61
N GLY A 317 10.28 1.87 13.84
CA GLY A 317 10.09 0.78 14.81
C GLY A 317 8.63 0.51 15.11
N ARG A 318 7.85 1.57 15.32
CA ARG A 318 6.41 1.47 15.59
C ARG A 318 5.64 0.97 14.37
N ILE A 319 5.94 1.50 13.19
CA ILE A 319 5.29 1.13 11.93
C ILE A 319 5.57 -0.33 11.58
N ILE A 320 6.83 -0.75 11.63
CA ILE A 320 7.25 -2.14 11.38
C ILE A 320 6.58 -3.08 12.38
N GLY A 321 6.57 -2.70 13.66
CA GLY A 321 5.91 -3.47 14.70
C GLY A 321 4.41 -3.66 14.43
N MET A 322 3.70 -2.59 14.07
CA MET A 322 2.27 -2.65 13.75
C MET A 322 1.98 -3.53 12.53
N LEU A 323 2.71 -3.36 11.43
CA LEU A 323 2.55 -4.18 10.23
C LEU A 323 2.83 -5.66 10.51
N SER A 324 3.90 -5.95 11.28
CA SER A 324 4.24 -7.31 11.69
C SER A 324 3.15 -7.94 12.57
N HIS A 325 2.59 -7.16 13.50
CA HIS A 325 1.51 -7.62 14.37
C HIS A 325 0.21 -7.88 13.60
N MET A 326 -0.17 -6.98 12.70
CA MET A 326 -1.31 -7.16 11.80
C MET A 326 -1.15 -8.44 10.97
N LYS A 327 0.05 -8.68 10.42
CA LYS A 327 0.35 -9.89 9.67
C LYS A 327 0.20 -11.14 10.53
N HIS A 328 0.75 -11.15 11.73
CA HIS A 328 0.66 -12.27 12.66
C HIS A 328 -0.79 -12.61 13.04
N ILE A 329 -1.61 -11.60 13.35
CA ILE A 329 -3.03 -11.79 13.66
C ILE A 329 -3.74 -12.43 12.46
N MET A 330 -3.55 -11.91 11.26
CA MET A 330 -4.19 -12.46 10.07
C MET A 330 -3.79 -13.92 9.82
N GLU A 331 -2.51 -14.24 9.89
CA GLU A 331 -2.03 -15.63 9.71
C GLU A 331 -2.59 -16.59 10.76
N THR A 332 -2.74 -16.14 11.99
CA THR A 332 -3.28 -16.94 13.09
C THR A 332 -4.78 -17.23 12.90
N MET A 333 -5.53 -16.23 12.55
CA MET A 333 -6.97 -16.30 12.38
C MET A 333 -7.39 -17.13 11.16
N VAL A 334 -6.64 -17.02 10.06
CA VAL A 334 -6.84 -17.87 8.88
C VAL A 334 -6.64 -19.35 9.24
N LYS A 335 -5.63 -19.66 10.06
CA LYS A 335 -5.42 -21.03 10.55
C LYS A 335 -6.58 -21.52 11.41
N GLU A 336 -7.21 -20.65 12.21
CA GLU A 336 -8.36 -21.01 13.05
C GLU A 336 -9.65 -21.22 12.23
N GLN A 337 -9.91 -20.40 11.21
CA GLN A 337 -11.07 -20.57 10.32
C GLN A 337 -10.96 -21.90 9.57
N ASN A 338 -9.79 -22.24 9.05
CA ASN A 338 -9.56 -23.51 8.36
C ASN A 338 -9.71 -24.73 9.28
N ARG A 339 -9.43 -24.60 10.60
CA ARG A 339 -9.66 -25.67 11.59
C ARG A 339 -11.14 -25.88 11.92
N LYS A 340 -11.96 -24.83 11.77
CA LYS A 340 -13.40 -24.89 12.08
C LYS A 340 -14.25 -25.31 10.88
N GLY A 341 -13.65 -25.54 9.71
CA GLY A 341 -14.33 -26.09 8.52
C GLY A 341 -15.42 -25.16 7.94
N ILE A 342 -15.26 -23.84 8.11
CA ILE A 342 -16.15 -22.83 7.54
C ILE A 342 -15.45 -22.17 6.34
#